data_e00d4e1eacaceae8135ee408214505d8
#
_entry.id   e00d4e1eacaceae8135ee408214505d8
#
_cell.length_a   1.000
_cell.length_b   1.000
_cell.length_c   1.000
_cell.angle_alpha   90.00
_cell.angle_beta   90.00
_cell.angle_gamma   90.00
#
_symmetry.space_group_name_H-M   'P 1'
#
loop_
_entity.id
_entity.type
_entity.pdbx_description
1 polymer ?
#
loop_
_entity_poly.entity_id
_entity_poly.type
_entity_poly.pdbx_seq_one_letter_code
_entity_poly.pdbx_strand_id
1 'polypeptide(L)'
;MRVLTRVMTAAAVMLFAAAGSAAAQTPILPIVDHIHLNVPDQAKAVEWYQKNFGGKTLAEAPDRLLLGDTRLIFLKNDKGTPSPGSALDHLGFSVPDLDAAMKSLEANGAKIATPARDVPGLFKLGFVDDPWGTRIEVVQDPDKLGLHHVHLRAPDPVATLAWYKEKFGGETAKLKDRIDGLRYSGVWILVQRGDATPSEGHAIDHIGWQTPNLAARTAELKAQNVKFTTEPRPLKLVSGTIVNFAYLEGPAGAKIELVQR
;
A
#
# COMPACT_ATOMS: atom_id res chain seq x y z
N MET A 1 12.87 6.50 -93.52
CA MET A 1 12.42 5.70 -92.31
C MET A 1 13.28 6.13 -91.16
N ARG A 2 12.70 6.89 -90.17
CA ARG A 2 13.36 7.30 -88.95
C ARG A 2 12.70 6.52 -87.76
N VAL A 3 13.51 5.71 -87.10
CA VAL A 3 13.08 4.93 -85.95
C VAL A 3 13.27 5.80 -84.68
N LEU A 4 12.17 6.12 -83.99
CA LEU A 4 12.25 6.85 -82.71
C LEU A 4 12.33 5.79 -81.58
N THR A 5 13.46 5.81 -80.89
CA THR A 5 13.71 5.05 -79.66
C THR A 5 13.14 5.83 -78.45
N ARG A 6 12.11 5.26 -77.80
CA ARG A 6 11.58 5.80 -76.54
C ARG A 6 12.39 5.25 -75.38
N VAL A 7 13.03 6.16 -74.64
CA VAL A 7 13.69 5.86 -73.35
C VAL A 7 12.62 5.98 -72.26
N MET A 8 12.29 4.86 -71.58
CA MET A 8 11.47 4.85 -70.36
C MET A 8 12.36 5.03 -69.13
N THR A 9 12.23 6.17 -68.47
CA THR A 9 12.88 6.43 -67.17
C THR A 9 11.96 5.87 -66.07
N ALA A 10 12.39 4.82 -65.34
CA ALA A 10 11.72 4.29 -64.17
C ALA A 10 12.16 5.13 -62.93
N ALA A 11 11.21 5.83 -62.35
CA ALA A 11 11.42 6.53 -61.05
C ALA A 11 11.16 5.54 -59.90
N ALA A 12 12.22 5.19 -59.16
CA ALA A 12 12.10 4.40 -57.94
C ALA A 12 11.68 5.31 -56.78
N VAL A 13 10.46 5.11 -56.27
CA VAL A 13 9.97 5.76 -55.05
C VAL A 13 10.47 4.95 -53.88
N MET A 14 11.44 5.48 -53.14
CA MET A 14 11.84 4.93 -51.83
C MET A 14 10.85 5.38 -50.75
N LEU A 15 10.02 4.44 -50.24
CA LEU A 15 9.25 4.65 -49.02
C LEU A 15 10.19 4.52 -47.82
N PHE A 16 10.46 5.61 -47.15
CA PHE A 16 11.06 5.59 -45.81
C PHE A 16 9.96 5.29 -44.81
N ALA A 17 9.93 4.06 -44.27
CA ALA A 17 9.14 3.72 -43.12
C ALA A 17 9.79 4.34 -41.88
N ALA A 18 9.21 5.43 -41.37
CA ALA A 18 9.59 5.98 -40.07
C ALA A 18 9.12 5.02 -38.99
N ALA A 19 10.03 4.21 -38.46
CA ALA A 19 9.77 3.42 -37.25
C ALA A 19 9.68 4.39 -36.06
N GLY A 20 8.48 4.85 -35.74
CA GLY A 20 8.21 5.60 -34.53
C GLY A 20 8.47 4.71 -33.33
N SER A 21 9.51 5.04 -32.54
CA SER A 21 9.77 4.45 -31.23
C SER A 21 8.60 4.81 -30.30
N ALA A 22 7.64 3.90 -30.10
CA ALA A 22 6.65 4.06 -29.05
C ALA A 22 7.40 4.00 -27.73
N ALA A 23 7.60 5.13 -27.09
CA ALA A 23 8.09 5.17 -25.71
C ALA A 23 7.10 4.35 -24.86
N ALA A 24 7.59 3.27 -24.26
CA ALA A 24 6.79 2.46 -23.36
C ALA A 24 6.32 3.36 -22.20
N GLN A 25 5.02 3.61 -22.12
CA GLN A 25 4.45 4.36 -21.01
C GLN A 25 4.71 3.55 -19.74
N THR A 26 5.35 4.19 -18.75
CA THR A 26 5.51 3.58 -17.44
C THR A 26 4.12 3.19 -16.91
N PRO A 27 3.89 1.93 -16.55
CA PRO A 27 2.58 1.50 -16.06
C PRO A 27 2.18 2.31 -14.84
N ILE A 28 0.97 2.87 -14.85
CA ILE A 28 0.41 3.52 -13.66
C ILE A 28 0.12 2.43 -12.65
N LEU A 29 0.84 2.43 -11.53
CA LEU A 29 0.64 1.46 -10.47
C LEU A 29 -0.69 1.76 -9.73
N PRO A 30 -1.46 0.73 -9.34
CA PRO A 30 -2.63 0.93 -8.50
C PRO A 30 -2.22 1.50 -7.14
N ILE A 31 -3.16 2.18 -6.49
CA ILE A 31 -2.95 2.85 -5.21
C ILE A 31 -3.59 2.01 -4.10
N VAL A 32 -2.88 1.83 -3.00
CA VAL A 32 -3.49 1.46 -1.72
C VAL A 32 -4.14 2.73 -1.17
N ASP A 33 -5.48 2.79 -1.18
CA ASP A 33 -6.20 4.02 -0.85
C ASP A 33 -6.00 4.43 0.61
N HIS A 34 -6.06 3.46 1.54
CA HIS A 34 -5.93 3.75 2.96
C HIS A 34 -5.50 2.54 3.80
N ILE A 35 -5.03 2.85 5.00
CA ILE A 35 -4.76 1.92 6.10
C ILE A 35 -5.49 2.45 7.32
N HIS A 36 -6.27 1.60 8.01
CA HIS A 36 -6.97 1.98 9.24
C HIS A 36 -6.26 1.46 10.48
N LEU A 37 -6.00 2.37 11.43
CA LEU A 37 -5.44 2.06 12.74
C LEU A 37 -6.48 2.28 13.83
N ASN A 38 -6.63 1.31 14.73
CA ASN A 38 -7.44 1.43 15.94
C ASN A 38 -6.67 2.20 17.02
N VAL A 39 -7.22 3.30 17.49
CA VAL A 39 -6.62 4.14 18.53
C VAL A 39 -7.69 4.67 19.49
N PRO A 40 -7.39 4.88 20.78
CA PRO A 40 -8.36 5.45 21.71
C PRO A 40 -8.64 6.93 21.49
N ASP A 41 -7.66 7.67 20.93
CA ASP A 41 -7.71 9.11 20.71
C ASP A 41 -7.13 9.45 19.33
N GLN A 42 -8.00 9.77 18.39
CA GLN A 42 -7.64 10.05 17.00
C GLN A 42 -6.74 11.29 16.86
N ALA A 43 -7.04 12.36 17.62
CA ALA A 43 -6.28 13.61 17.53
C ALA A 43 -4.84 13.42 17.99
N LYS A 44 -4.64 12.73 19.12
CA LYS A 44 -3.31 12.37 19.60
C LYS A 44 -2.54 11.48 18.64
N ALA A 45 -3.24 10.53 17.97
CA ALA A 45 -2.62 9.67 16.99
C ALA A 45 -2.18 10.47 15.76
N VAL A 46 -3.03 11.35 15.22
CA VAL A 46 -2.67 12.25 14.11
C VAL A 46 -1.42 13.06 14.46
N GLU A 47 -1.41 13.71 15.64
CA GLU A 47 -0.27 14.51 16.09
C GLU A 47 1.00 13.66 16.20
N TRP A 48 0.91 12.48 16.81
CA TRP A 48 2.05 11.59 17.04
C TRP A 48 2.64 11.09 15.71
N TYR A 49 1.79 10.60 14.80
CA TYR A 49 2.25 10.09 13.49
C TYR A 49 2.78 11.22 12.61
N GLN A 50 2.14 12.40 12.61
CA GLN A 50 2.62 13.56 11.87
C GLN A 50 3.99 14.04 12.38
N LYS A 51 4.17 14.09 13.69
CA LYS A 51 5.45 14.48 14.33
C LYS A 51 6.60 13.53 13.97
N ASN A 52 6.34 12.23 13.96
CA ASN A 52 7.38 11.21 13.82
C ASN A 52 7.64 10.78 12.39
N PHE A 53 6.61 10.78 11.53
CA PHE A 53 6.68 10.26 10.17
C PHE A 53 6.18 11.24 9.10
N GLY A 54 5.74 12.42 9.51
CA GLY A 54 5.23 13.43 8.58
C GLY A 54 3.81 13.12 8.10
N GLY A 55 3.51 13.56 6.88
CA GLY A 55 2.18 13.48 6.27
C GLY A 55 1.43 14.80 6.34
N LYS A 56 0.41 14.91 5.49
CA LYS A 56 -0.45 16.09 5.40
C LYS A 56 -1.75 15.84 6.16
N THR A 57 -2.11 16.76 7.06
CA THR A 57 -3.46 16.80 7.64
C THR A 57 -4.46 17.29 6.59
N LEU A 58 -5.68 16.80 6.67
CA LEU A 58 -6.79 17.21 5.80
C LEU A 58 -7.81 17.95 6.67
N ALA A 59 -8.07 19.24 6.37
CA ALA A 59 -8.96 20.07 7.18
C ALA A 59 -10.39 19.49 7.27
N GLU A 60 -10.85 18.88 6.16
CA GLU A 60 -12.16 18.22 6.07
C GLU A 60 -12.21 16.82 6.72
N ALA A 61 -11.06 16.28 7.12
CA ALA A 61 -10.95 14.94 7.67
C ALA A 61 -9.80 14.86 8.71
N PRO A 62 -10.02 15.41 9.93
CA PRO A 62 -8.98 15.55 10.95
C PRO A 62 -8.56 14.23 11.61
N ASP A 63 -9.22 13.14 11.28
CA ASP A 63 -8.97 11.78 11.77
C ASP A 63 -7.90 11.02 10.97
N ARG A 64 -7.17 11.69 10.07
CA ARG A 64 -6.25 11.03 9.15
C ARG A 64 -5.08 11.88 8.71
N LEU A 65 -4.07 11.20 8.17
CA LEU A 65 -2.91 11.79 7.48
C LEU A 65 -2.86 11.27 6.04
N LEU A 66 -2.45 12.12 5.10
CA LEU A 66 -2.09 11.72 3.76
C LEU A 66 -0.56 11.52 3.69
N LEU A 67 -0.14 10.28 3.44
CA LEU A 67 1.25 9.84 3.30
C LEU A 67 1.50 9.45 1.83
N GLY A 68 1.99 10.39 1.04
CA GLY A 68 2.00 10.24 -0.42
C GLY A 68 0.58 10.10 -0.96
N ASP A 69 0.26 8.97 -1.59
CA ASP A 69 -1.06 8.67 -2.15
C ASP A 69 -1.96 7.87 -1.18
N THR A 70 -1.41 7.39 -0.08
CA THR A 70 -2.11 6.52 0.89
C THR A 70 -2.58 7.33 2.11
N ARG A 71 -3.82 7.12 2.52
CA ARG A 71 -4.37 7.70 3.77
C ARG A 71 -4.08 6.77 4.93
N LEU A 72 -3.51 7.29 6.00
CA LEU A 72 -3.47 6.64 7.30
C LEU A 72 -4.64 7.19 8.11
N ILE A 73 -5.65 6.38 8.38
CA ILE A 73 -6.91 6.78 9.01
C ILE A 73 -6.96 6.16 10.41
N PHE A 74 -7.29 6.98 11.40
CA PHE A 74 -7.38 6.54 12.79
C PHE A 74 -8.84 6.31 13.17
N LEU A 75 -9.17 5.07 13.54
CA LEU A 75 -10.49 4.68 14.05
C LEU A 75 -10.49 4.79 15.57
N LYS A 76 -11.52 5.44 16.12
CA LYS A 76 -11.68 5.49 17.58
C LYS A 76 -12.09 4.11 18.10
N ASN A 77 -11.14 3.42 18.70
CA ASN A 77 -11.36 2.12 19.36
C ASN A 77 -10.33 1.98 20.48
N ASP A 78 -10.82 1.88 21.72
CA ASP A 78 -10.02 1.73 22.94
C ASP A 78 -9.72 0.26 23.28
N LYS A 79 -10.22 -0.68 22.49
CA LYS A 79 -10.07 -2.13 22.68
C LYS A 79 -9.18 -2.79 21.63
N GLY A 80 -8.47 -1.98 20.84
CA GLY A 80 -7.53 -2.50 19.85
C GLY A 80 -6.44 -3.35 20.49
N THR A 81 -6.22 -4.56 19.95
CA THR A 81 -5.11 -5.42 20.38
C THR A 81 -3.86 -5.14 19.54
N PRO A 82 -2.64 -5.39 20.06
CA PRO A 82 -1.42 -5.16 19.28
C PRO A 82 -1.41 -5.86 17.92
N SER A 83 -0.81 -5.21 16.91
CA SER A 83 -0.80 -5.72 15.54
C SER A 83 0.13 -6.93 15.29
N PRO A 84 1.25 -7.13 16.01
CA PRO A 84 2.15 -8.27 15.76
C PRO A 84 1.43 -9.62 15.86
N GLY A 85 1.61 -10.46 14.84
CA GLY A 85 0.98 -11.77 14.76
C GLY A 85 -0.39 -11.78 14.10
N SER A 86 -0.96 -10.61 13.76
CA SER A 86 -2.16 -10.55 12.93
C SER A 86 -1.84 -10.61 11.44
N ALA A 87 -2.84 -10.80 10.60
CA ALA A 87 -2.68 -10.84 9.15
C ALA A 87 -2.14 -9.51 8.56
N LEU A 88 -2.34 -8.38 9.27
CA LEU A 88 -1.69 -7.08 9.04
C LEU A 88 -0.70 -6.85 10.18
N ASP A 89 0.51 -7.39 10.04
CA ASP A 89 1.47 -7.52 11.16
C ASP A 89 2.10 -6.18 11.55
N HIS A 90 2.64 -5.44 10.56
CA HIS A 90 3.27 -4.14 10.83
C HIS A 90 3.29 -3.21 9.62
N LEU A 91 3.52 -1.93 9.90
CA LEU A 91 3.80 -0.91 8.90
C LEU A 91 5.29 -0.62 8.83
N GLY A 92 5.80 -0.32 7.64
CA GLY A 92 7.16 0.16 7.45
C GLY A 92 7.19 1.65 7.16
N PHE A 93 8.09 2.36 7.83
CA PHE A 93 8.40 3.76 7.52
C PHE A 93 9.90 3.93 7.29
N SER A 94 10.26 4.61 6.21
CA SER A 94 11.65 4.94 5.93
C SER A 94 11.96 6.37 6.36
N VAL A 95 13.10 6.51 7.04
CA VAL A 95 13.61 7.77 7.58
C VAL A 95 15.04 8.02 7.10
N PRO A 96 15.48 9.29 7.02
CA PRO A 96 16.84 9.59 6.56
C PRO A 96 17.93 9.20 7.56
N ASP A 97 17.64 9.19 8.86
CA ASP A 97 18.54 8.81 9.95
C ASP A 97 17.80 7.94 10.96
N LEU A 98 18.08 6.64 10.91
CA LEU A 98 17.40 5.67 11.77
C LEU A 98 17.76 5.84 13.26
N ASP A 99 19.01 6.13 13.59
CA ASP A 99 19.41 6.24 15.00
C ASP A 99 18.76 7.45 15.68
N ALA A 100 18.71 8.58 14.98
CA ALA A 100 18.02 9.77 15.45
C ALA A 100 16.50 9.53 15.56
N ALA A 101 15.89 8.85 14.55
CA ALA A 101 14.47 8.53 14.55
C ALA A 101 14.10 7.59 15.71
N MET A 102 14.87 6.53 15.97
CA MET A 102 14.60 5.58 17.05
C MET A 102 14.63 6.26 18.42
N LYS A 103 15.61 7.15 18.66
CA LYS A 103 15.67 7.97 19.90
C LYS A 103 14.46 8.90 20.03
N SER A 104 14.07 9.54 18.93
CA SER A 104 12.90 10.43 18.94
C SER A 104 11.60 9.67 19.20
N LEU A 105 11.41 8.51 18.58
CA LEU A 105 10.26 7.65 18.79
C LEU A 105 10.13 7.19 20.25
N GLU A 106 11.22 6.73 20.85
CA GLU A 106 11.26 6.34 22.26
C GLU A 106 10.91 7.53 23.18
N ALA A 107 11.51 8.71 22.95
CA ALA A 107 11.20 9.93 23.69
C ALA A 107 9.75 10.39 23.51
N ASN A 108 9.08 10.01 22.39
CA ASN A 108 7.68 10.29 22.11
C ASN A 108 6.74 9.14 22.53
N GLY A 109 7.20 8.21 23.37
CA GLY A 109 6.38 7.16 23.98
C GLY A 109 6.26 5.86 23.19
N ALA A 110 6.97 5.69 22.07
CA ALA A 110 7.07 4.38 21.44
C ALA A 110 7.96 3.45 22.27
N LYS A 111 7.66 2.15 22.22
CA LYS A 111 8.47 1.12 22.86
C LYS A 111 9.41 0.50 21.84
N ILE A 112 10.72 0.47 22.11
CA ILE A 112 11.68 -0.24 21.27
C ILE A 112 11.41 -1.75 21.36
N ALA A 113 11.01 -2.34 20.24
CA ALA A 113 10.80 -3.78 20.13
C ALA A 113 12.05 -4.50 19.63
N THR A 114 12.78 -3.87 18.70
CA THR A 114 14.09 -4.33 18.23
C THR A 114 14.97 -3.11 17.98
N PRO A 115 16.17 -3.02 18.60
CA PRO A 115 17.09 -1.93 18.33
C PRO A 115 17.51 -1.84 16.87
N ALA A 116 17.95 -0.65 16.46
CA ALA A 116 18.49 -0.42 15.13
C ALA A 116 19.71 -1.30 14.86
N ARG A 117 19.74 -1.92 13.68
CA ARG A 117 20.85 -2.77 13.24
C ARG A 117 20.99 -2.75 11.72
N ASP A 118 22.18 -2.95 11.22
CA ASP A 118 22.40 -3.16 9.80
C ASP A 118 21.95 -4.55 9.38
N VAL A 119 21.26 -4.63 8.22
CA VAL A 119 20.89 -5.89 7.60
C VAL A 119 21.61 -5.96 6.24
N PRO A 120 22.66 -6.79 6.11
CA PRO A 120 23.46 -6.87 4.89
C PRO A 120 22.60 -7.12 3.65
N GLY A 121 22.77 -6.29 2.64
CA GLY A 121 22.02 -6.38 1.37
C GLY A 121 20.58 -5.86 1.41
N LEU A 122 20.18 -5.23 2.52
CA LEU A 122 18.93 -4.47 2.63
C LEU A 122 19.23 -3.03 3.03
N PHE A 123 18.95 -2.69 4.26
CA PHE A 123 19.15 -1.38 4.86
C PHE A 123 19.28 -1.53 6.38
N LYS A 124 19.65 -0.47 7.06
CA LYS A 124 19.55 -0.40 8.51
C LYS A 124 18.09 -0.34 8.92
N LEU A 125 17.67 -1.15 9.90
CA LEU A 125 16.29 -1.22 10.37
C LEU A 125 16.20 -1.48 11.88
N GLY A 126 15.07 -1.13 12.46
CA GLY A 126 14.68 -1.44 13.83
C GLY A 126 13.16 -1.50 13.93
N PHE A 127 12.65 -2.00 15.05
CA PHE A 127 11.21 -2.07 15.28
C PHE A 127 10.82 -1.33 16.55
N VAL A 128 9.69 -0.64 16.47
CA VAL A 128 9.05 -0.03 17.63
C VAL A 128 7.58 -0.44 17.68
N ASP A 129 6.99 -0.41 18.86
CA ASP A 129 5.54 -0.41 19.03
C ASP A 129 5.12 1.03 19.35
N ASP A 130 4.13 1.55 18.62
CA ASP A 130 3.54 2.85 18.92
C ASP A 130 2.81 2.82 20.29
N PRO A 131 2.34 3.96 20.82
CA PRO A 131 1.64 3.97 22.11
C PRO A 131 0.34 3.17 22.15
N TRP A 132 -0.18 2.71 21.00
CA TRP A 132 -1.48 2.05 20.88
C TRP A 132 -1.39 0.61 20.37
N GLY A 133 -0.17 0.09 20.18
CA GLY A 133 0.06 -1.31 19.82
C GLY A 133 0.30 -1.57 18.33
N THR A 134 0.44 -0.53 17.50
CA THR A 134 0.89 -0.72 16.12
C THR A 134 2.38 -1.03 16.09
N ARG A 135 2.77 -2.19 15.57
CA ARG A 135 4.17 -2.47 15.26
C ARG A 135 4.59 -1.65 14.03
N ILE A 136 5.74 -1.00 14.14
CA ILE A 136 6.35 -0.20 13.07
C ILE A 136 7.78 -0.67 12.85
N GLU A 137 8.08 -1.09 11.61
CA GLU A 137 9.45 -1.25 11.14
C GLU A 137 9.97 0.09 10.65
N VAL A 138 10.98 0.62 11.32
CA VAL A 138 11.64 1.85 10.89
C VAL A 138 12.89 1.46 10.11
N VAL A 139 12.98 1.90 8.87
CA VAL A 139 14.08 1.57 7.95
C VAL A 139 14.81 2.81 7.50
N GLN A 140 16.07 2.68 7.11
CA GLN A 140 16.86 3.74 6.47
C GLN A 140 17.07 3.37 5.01
N ASP A 141 16.01 3.53 4.19
CA ASP A 141 16.05 3.36 2.75
C ASP A 141 15.99 4.72 2.05
N PRO A 142 17.11 5.25 1.52
CA PRO A 142 17.13 6.57 0.89
C PRO A 142 16.33 6.60 -0.43
N ASP A 143 16.08 5.45 -1.05
CA ASP A 143 15.36 5.38 -2.33
C ASP A 143 13.85 5.64 -2.15
N LYS A 144 13.34 5.46 -0.91
CA LYS A 144 11.92 5.63 -0.62
C LYS A 144 11.67 6.07 0.82
N LEU A 145 11.64 7.38 1.06
CA LEU A 145 11.29 7.96 2.36
C LEU A 145 9.77 7.99 2.62
N GLY A 146 9.38 8.01 3.89
CA GLY A 146 8.00 8.05 4.36
C GLY A 146 7.37 6.67 4.47
N LEU A 147 6.07 6.53 4.21
CA LEU A 147 5.39 5.23 4.23
C LEU A 147 6.06 4.30 3.22
N HIS A 148 6.62 3.21 3.73
CA HIS A 148 7.49 2.33 2.94
C HIS A 148 6.78 1.05 2.52
N HIS A 149 6.21 0.33 3.48
CA HIS A 149 5.51 -0.94 3.21
C HIS A 149 4.40 -1.23 4.23
N VAL A 150 3.49 -2.11 3.83
CA VAL A 150 2.62 -2.87 4.73
C VAL A 150 3.12 -4.31 4.71
N HIS A 151 3.44 -4.86 5.88
CA HIS A 151 3.90 -6.23 6.00
C HIS A 151 2.75 -7.11 6.51
N LEU A 152 2.34 -8.02 5.65
CA LEU A 152 1.36 -9.04 5.95
C LEU A 152 2.04 -10.25 6.60
N ARG A 153 1.24 -11.04 7.32
CA ARG A 153 1.66 -12.33 7.86
C ARG A 153 0.72 -13.42 7.36
N ALA A 154 1.27 -14.48 6.79
CA ALA A 154 0.48 -15.60 6.28
C ALA A 154 1.29 -16.89 6.23
N PRO A 155 0.64 -18.07 6.34
CA PRO A 155 1.33 -19.37 6.23
C PRO A 155 2.03 -19.58 4.88
N ASP A 156 1.45 -19.06 3.79
CA ASP A 156 1.99 -19.12 2.44
C ASP A 156 2.14 -17.72 1.82
N PRO A 157 3.33 -17.09 1.90
CA PRO A 157 3.60 -15.80 1.31
C PRO A 157 3.42 -15.75 -0.22
N VAL A 158 3.80 -16.83 -0.93
CA VAL A 158 3.73 -16.87 -2.39
C VAL A 158 2.27 -16.85 -2.87
N ALA A 159 1.44 -17.72 -2.30
CA ALA A 159 0.00 -17.76 -2.60
C ALA A 159 -0.69 -16.45 -2.20
N THR A 160 -0.28 -15.86 -1.06
CA THR A 160 -0.83 -14.58 -0.60
C THR A 160 -0.51 -13.44 -1.56
N LEU A 161 0.74 -13.28 -1.98
CA LEU A 161 1.12 -12.27 -2.98
C LEU A 161 0.41 -12.48 -4.32
N ALA A 162 0.28 -13.73 -4.78
CA ALA A 162 -0.43 -14.06 -6.00
C ALA A 162 -1.91 -13.66 -5.91
N TRP A 163 -2.56 -13.90 -4.78
CA TRP A 163 -3.94 -13.51 -4.53
C TRP A 163 -4.13 -11.98 -4.56
N TYR A 164 -3.28 -11.23 -3.85
CA TYR A 164 -3.35 -9.77 -3.87
C TYR A 164 -3.11 -9.20 -5.27
N LYS A 165 -2.14 -9.76 -6.01
CA LYS A 165 -1.88 -9.35 -7.40
C LYS A 165 -3.09 -9.59 -8.29
N GLU A 166 -3.71 -10.75 -8.20
CA GLU A 166 -4.89 -11.10 -9.00
C GLU A 166 -6.08 -10.19 -8.69
N LYS A 167 -6.33 -9.92 -7.39
CA LYS A 167 -7.50 -9.17 -6.95
C LYS A 167 -7.30 -7.64 -6.97
N PHE A 168 -6.13 -7.14 -6.72
CA PHE A 168 -5.87 -5.70 -6.53
C PHE A 168 -4.73 -5.15 -7.39
N GLY A 169 -4.14 -5.99 -8.25
CA GLY A 169 -3.04 -5.59 -9.11
C GLY A 169 -1.73 -5.40 -8.34
N GLY A 170 -0.98 -4.38 -8.72
CA GLY A 170 0.39 -4.18 -8.24
C GLY A 170 1.42 -4.85 -9.15
N GLU A 171 2.65 -4.39 -9.07
CA GLU A 171 3.77 -4.93 -9.83
C GLU A 171 4.55 -5.94 -8.98
N THR A 172 4.68 -7.17 -9.46
CA THR A 172 5.56 -8.16 -8.80
C THR A 172 7.00 -7.69 -8.95
N ALA A 173 7.67 -7.50 -7.83
CA ALA A 173 9.06 -7.06 -7.78
C ALA A 173 9.75 -7.58 -6.51
N LYS A 174 11.07 -7.38 -6.43
CA LYS A 174 11.86 -7.68 -5.23
C LYS A 174 12.35 -6.39 -4.60
N LEU A 175 12.00 -6.15 -3.35
CA LEU A 175 12.57 -5.06 -2.57
C LEU A 175 14.05 -5.35 -2.34
N LYS A 176 14.92 -4.42 -2.80
CA LYS A 176 16.39 -4.57 -2.79
C LYS A 176 16.87 -5.91 -3.38
N ASP A 177 16.21 -6.38 -4.44
CA ASP A 177 16.50 -7.66 -5.12
C ASP A 177 16.44 -8.92 -4.21
N ARG A 178 15.82 -8.81 -3.02
CA ARG A 178 15.83 -9.86 -1.99
C ARG A 178 14.45 -10.29 -1.51
N ILE A 179 13.57 -9.35 -1.22
CA ILE A 179 12.27 -9.65 -0.62
C ILE A 179 11.20 -9.58 -1.70
N ASP A 180 10.55 -10.71 -1.98
CA ASP A 180 9.42 -10.76 -2.89
C ASP A 180 8.26 -9.92 -2.37
N GLY A 181 7.64 -9.12 -3.23
CA GLY A 181 6.55 -8.25 -2.88
C GLY A 181 5.75 -7.74 -4.06
N LEU A 182 4.73 -6.97 -3.76
CA LEU A 182 3.96 -6.21 -4.73
C LEU A 182 4.22 -4.72 -4.53
N ARG A 183 4.62 -4.05 -5.60
CA ARG A 183 4.82 -2.61 -5.62
C ARG A 183 3.53 -1.94 -6.09
N TYR A 184 3.00 -1.06 -5.24
CA TYR A 184 1.92 -0.14 -5.55
C TYR A 184 2.48 1.29 -5.66
N SER A 185 1.65 2.25 -6.13
CA SER A 185 2.04 3.66 -6.02
C SER A 185 2.22 4.01 -4.54
N GLY A 186 3.42 4.46 -4.20
CA GLY A 186 3.73 4.93 -2.87
C GLY A 186 3.97 3.87 -1.77
N VAL A 187 3.68 2.57 -1.95
CA VAL A 187 3.82 1.58 -0.88
C VAL A 187 4.10 0.17 -1.41
N TRP A 188 4.86 -0.63 -0.66
CA TRP A 188 5.02 -2.06 -0.89
C TRP A 188 4.02 -2.87 -0.05
N ILE A 189 3.54 -3.98 -0.62
CA ILE A 189 2.92 -5.08 0.14
C ILE A 189 3.94 -6.21 0.20
N LEU A 190 4.37 -6.53 1.40
CA LEU A 190 5.31 -7.63 1.69
C LEU A 190 4.59 -8.69 2.52
N VAL A 191 5.05 -9.94 2.48
CA VAL A 191 4.43 -11.02 3.25
C VAL A 191 5.51 -11.84 3.95
N GLN A 192 5.45 -11.93 5.26
CA GLN A 192 6.28 -12.86 6.05
C GLN A 192 5.54 -14.17 6.31
N ARG A 193 6.30 -15.26 6.37
CA ARG A 193 5.74 -16.57 6.69
C ARG A 193 5.41 -16.70 8.18
N GLY A 194 4.22 -17.17 8.48
CA GLY A 194 3.79 -17.51 9.84
C GLY A 194 2.28 -17.63 9.94
N ASP A 195 1.83 -18.32 11.00
CA ASP A 195 0.41 -18.32 11.34
C ASP A 195 -0.02 -16.91 11.77
N ALA A 196 -1.24 -16.54 11.42
CA ALA A 196 -1.77 -15.22 11.72
C ALA A 196 -3.18 -15.30 12.30
N THR A 197 -3.50 -14.34 13.17
CA THR A 197 -4.87 -14.07 13.58
C THR A 197 -5.53 -13.09 12.61
N PRO A 198 -6.87 -13.09 12.44
CA PRO A 198 -7.55 -12.07 11.66
C PRO A 198 -7.18 -10.65 12.10
N SER A 199 -7.06 -9.71 11.15
CA SER A 199 -6.62 -8.35 11.48
C SER A 199 -7.69 -7.48 12.12
N GLU A 200 -8.96 -7.84 11.98
CA GLU A 200 -10.08 -7.08 12.58
C GLU A 200 -9.92 -6.95 14.08
N GLY A 201 -10.01 -5.72 14.60
CA GLY A 201 -9.86 -5.41 16.01
C GLY A 201 -8.41 -5.30 16.51
N HIS A 202 -7.41 -5.58 15.66
CA HIS A 202 -6.02 -5.27 15.99
C HIS A 202 -5.69 -3.79 15.73
N ALA A 203 -4.54 -3.33 16.22
CA ALA A 203 -4.08 -1.96 16.04
C ALA A 203 -3.98 -1.57 14.55
N ILE A 204 -3.62 -2.50 13.66
CA ILE A 204 -3.83 -2.36 12.22
C ILE A 204 -5.07 -3.18 11.87
N ASP A 205 -6.21 -2.50 11.70
CA ASP A 205 -7.52 -3.16 11.52
C ASP A 205 -7.70 -3.67 10.09
N HIS A 206 -7.53 -2.79 9.11
CA HIS A 206 -7.70 -3.14 7.71
C HIS A 206 -6.94 -2.22 6.75
N ILE A 207 -6.86 -2.68 5.51
CA ILE A 207 -6.27 -1.98 4.36
C ILE A 207 -7.33 -1.85 3.28
N GLY A 208 -7.34 -0.73 2.54
CA GLY A 208 -8.39 -0.46 1.58
C GLY A 208 -7.91 -0.10 0.19
N TRP A 209 -8.73 -0.46 -0.81
CA TRP A 209 -8.58 -0.08 -2.20
C TRP A 209 -9.80 0.67 -2.70
N GLN A 210 -9.54 1.69 -3.51
CA GLN A 210 -10.60 2.43 -4.19
C GLN A 210 -11.06 1.69 -5.45
N THR A 211 -12.37 1.72 -5.70
CA THR A 211 -12.97 1.24 -6.95
C THR A 211 -13.93 2.28 -7.51
N PRO A 212 -13.98 2.47 -8.83
CA PRO A 212 -14.92 3.40 -9.45
C PRO A 212 -16.37 2.88 -9.44
N ASN A 213 -16.56 1.57 -9.29
CA ASN A 213 -17.89 0.93 -9.24
C ASN A 213 -17.87 -0.22 -8.23
N LEU A 214 -18.34 0.06 -7.02
CA LEU A 214 -18.32 -0.90 -5.91
C LEU A 214 -19.23 -2.10 -6.19
N ALA A 215 -20.41 -1.89 -6.78
CA ALA A 215 -21.36 -2.97 -7.06
C ALA A 215 -20.79 -3.98 -8.08
N ALA A 216 -20.24 -3.46 -9.19
CA ALA A 216 -19.62 -4.30 -10.23
C ALA A 216 -18.40 -5.05 -9.67
N ARG A 217 -17.55 -4.35 -8.90
CA ARG A 217 -16.35 -4.95 -8.30
C ARG A 217 -16.70 -6.03 -7.27
N THR A 218 -17.72 -5.80 -6.47
CA THR A 218 -18.22 -6.80 -5.53
C THR A 218 -18.75 -8.04 -6.23
N ALA A 219 -19.54 -7.87 -7.30
CA ALA A 219 -20.06 -9.01 -8.08
C ALA A 219 -18.91 -9.81 -8.72
N GLU A 220 -17.92 -9.14 -9.29
CA GLU A 220 -16.72 -9.77 -9.88
C GLU A 220 -15.95 -10.60 -8.85
N LEU A 221 -15.65 -10.03 -7.68
CA LEU A 221 -14.90 -10.72 -6.63
C LEU A 221 -15.68 -11.89 -6.04
N LYS A 222 -16.99 -11.75 -5.86
CA LYS A 222 -17.86 -12.87 -5.44
C LYS A 222 -17.87 -14.02 -6.44
N ALA A 223 -17.90 -13.73 -7.74
CA ALA A 223 -17.79 -14.74 -8.78
C ALA A 223 -16.44 -15.50 -8.74
N GLN A 224 -15.42 -14.90 -8.12
CA GLN A 224 -14.11 -15.50 -7.86
C GLN A 224 -14.01 -16.11 -6.44
N ASN A 225 -15.14 -16.38 -5.79
CA ASN A 225 -15.25 -16.96 -4.45
C ASN A 225 -14.61 -16.13 -3.31
N VAL A 226 -14.49 -14.80 -3.49
CA VAL A 226 -14.05 -13.92 -2.40
C VAL A 226 -15.21 -13.71 -1.43
N LYS A 227 -14.96 -13.95 -0.14
CA LYS A 227 -15.95 -13.82 0.94
C LYS A 227 -16.08 -12.36 1.37
N PHE A 228 -17.28 -11.80 1.26
CA PHE A 228 -17.61 -10.49 1.81
C PHE A 228 -18.15 -10.64 3.23
N THR A 229 -17.62 -9.83 4.16
CA THR A 229 -18.07 -9.76 5.55
C THR A 229 -19.05 -8.60 5.76
N THR A 230 -19.02 -7.61 4.85
CA THR A 230 -19.99 -6.51 4.79
C THR A 230 -20.35 -6.24 3.34
N GLU A 231 -21.64 -6.28 3.04
CA GLU A 231 -22.16 -5.95 1.70
C GLU A 231 -22.02 -4.45 1.40
N PRO A 232 -21.99 -4.06 0.11
CA PRO A 232 -21.95 -2.66 -0.28
C PRO A 232 -23.04 -1.83 0.40
N ARG A 233 -22.62 -0.77 1.10
CA ARG A 233 -23.53 0.15 1.76
C ARG A 233 -22.92 1.55 1.86
N PRO A 234 -23.78 2.60 1.99
CA PRO A 234 -23.29 3.96 2.20
C PRO A 234 -22.76 4.17 3.62
N LEU A 235 -21.76 5.05 3.72
CA LEU A 235 -21.23 5.60 4.97
C LEU A 235 -21.17 7.12 4.82
N LYS A 236 -21.80 7.84 5.75
CA LYS A 236 -21.65 9.28 5.85
C LYS A 236 -20.42 9.60 6.71
N LEU A 237 -19.43 10.21 6.11
CA LEU A 237 -18.22 10.66 6.80
C LEU A 237 -18.53 11.88 7.70
N VAL A 238 -17.61 12.20 8.62
CA VAL A 238 -17.71 13.39 9.49
C VAL A 238 -17.82 14.68 8.67
N SER A 239 -17.15 14.72 7.52
CA SER A 239 -17.26 15.83 6.54
C SER A 239 -18.66 16.00 5.93
N GLY A 240 -19.58 15.05 6.15
CA GLY A 240 -20.88 15.01 5.48
C GLY A 240 -20.86 14.31 4.13
N THR A 241 -19.70 14.00 3.57
CA THR A 241 -19.54 13.24 2.33
C THR A 241 -20.06 11.82 2.50
N ILE A 242 -20.80 11.33 1.51
CA ILE A 242 -21.23 9.92 1.48
C ILE A 242 -20.27 9.15 0.59
N VAL A 243 -19.71 8.09 1.12
CA VAL A 243 -18.92 7.07 0.41
C VAL A 243 -19.66 5.74 0.45
N ASN A 244 -19.47 4.90 -0.54
CA ASN A 244 -19.94 3.52 -0.48
C ASN A 244 -18.76 2.61 -0.19
N PHE A 245 -18.95 1.64 0.69
CA PHE A 245 -17.90 0.70 1.07
C PHE A 245 -18.44 -0.72 1.25
N ALA A 246 -17.53 -1.67 1.20
CA ALA A 246 -17.77 -3.07 1.53
C ALA A 246 -16.51 -3.65 2.18
N TYR A 247 -16.69 -4.63 3.09
CA TYR A 247 -15.55 -5.39 3.61
C TYR A 247 -15.53 -6.80 3.06
N LEU A 248 -14.33 -7.29 2.81
CA LEU A 248 -14.06 -8.66 2.38
C LEU A 248 -12.90 -9.25 3.19
N GLU A 249 -12.84 -10.57 3.21
CA GLU A 249 -11.78 -11.34 3.86
C GLU A 249 -10.69 -11.69 2.84
N GLY A 250 -9.48 -11.25 3.10
CA GLY A 250 -8.28 -11.63 2.38
C GLY A 250 -7.57 -12.84 3.01
N PRO A 251 -6.42 -13.25 2.45
CA PRO A 251 -5.63 -14.35 2.98
C PRO A 251 -5.29 -14.17 4.44
N ALA A 252 -5.27 -15.29 5.19
CA ALA A 252 -4.96 -15.35 6.62
C ALA A 252 -5.87 -14.49 7.52
N GLY A 253 -7.07 -14.12 7.05
CA GLY A 253 -8.00 -13.28 7.79
C GLY A 253 -7.70 -11.79 7.73
N ALA A 254 -6.94 -11.33 6.74
CA ALA A 254 -6.78 -9.90 6.51
C ALA A 254 -8.12 -9.27 6.13
N LYS A 255 -8.56 -8.27 6.91
CA LYS A 255 -9.74 -7.49 6.59
C LYS A 255 -9.39 -6.45 5.52
N ILE A 256 -10.18 -6.39 4.47
CA ILE A 256 -9.95 -5.52 3.32
C ILE A 256 -11.20 -4.68 3.08
N GLU A 257 -11.01 -3.38 2.83
CA GLU A 257 -12.08 -2.47 2.43
C GLU A 257 -12.02 -2.18 0.93
N LEU A 258 -13.18 -2.25 0.29
CA LEU A 258 -13.41 -1.59 -1.00
C LEU A 258 -14.18 -0.31 -0.75
N VAL A 259 -13.71 0.80 -1.30
CA VAL A 259 -14.37 2.09 -1.17
C VAL A 259 -14.60 2.74 -2.53
N GLN A 260 -15.81 3.27 -2.72
CA GLN A 260 -16.19 4.13 -3.83
C GLN A 260 -16.48 5.54 -3.29
N ARG A 261 -15.69 6.50 -3.77
CA ARG A 261 -15.81 7.93 -3.40
C ARG A 261 -16.41 8.73 -4.54
#